data_096ed4ba5c9a9d99f21f1e408b178e46
#
_entry.id   096ed4ba5c9a9d99f21f1e408b178e46
#
_cell.length_a   1.000
_cell.length_b   1.000
_cell.length_c   1.000
_cell.angle_alpha   90.00
_cell.angle_beta   90.00
_cell.angle_gamma   90.00
#
_symmetry.space_group_name_H-M   'P 1'
#
loop_
_entity.id
_entity.type
_entity.pdbx_description
1 polymer ?
#
loop_
_entity_poly.entity_id
_entity_poly.type
_entity_poly.pdbx_seq_one_letter_code
_entity_poly.pdbx_strand_id
1 'polypeptide(L)'
;LSTNPILWGILLGCSILAYILFKRFSQWSFVQKIKSVILGIWDGLKSVTKVKNKLLFLFYTFLIIALYYFMLYTTFWMFDFTSDLSLSAGAVIYVFGALGMIVPVQGGIGTYEFMTILAMRLYGITTICAGSFAILSHLIEIIVNCVVGFVCFLILPLINKERENTQ
;
A
#
# COMPACT_ATOMS: atom_id res chain seq x y z
N LEU A 1 5.13 -52.99 6.00
CA LEU A 1 5.66 -51.65 5.70
C LEU A 1 7.03 -51.56 6.35
N SER A 2 8.10 -51.86 5.59
CA SER A 2 9.48 -51.76 6.09
C SER A 2 9.81 -50.28 6.25
N THR A 3 9.87 -49.84 7.48
CA THR A 3 10.37 -48.52 7.85
C THR A 3 11.88 -48.48 7.61
N ASN A 4 12.30 -47.91 6.48
CA ASN A 4 13.68 -47.78 6.13
C ASN A 4 14.34 -46.73 7.08
N PRO A 5 15.25 -47.13 8.01
CA PRO A 5 15.83 -46.23 8.99
C PRO A 5 16.61 -45.07 8.34
N ILE A 6 17.07 -45.27 7.10
CA ILE A 6 17.75 -44.25 6.30
C ILE A 6 16.79 -43.11 5.91
N LEU A 7 15.53 -43.42 5.58
CA LEU A 7 14.49 -42.42 5.27
C LEU A 7 14.18 -41.53 6.48
N TRP A 8 14.11 -42.09 7.68
CA TRP A 8 13.91 -41.33 8.92
C TRP A 8 15.11 -40.45 9.26
N GLY A 9 16.32 -40.94 9.01
CA GLY A 9 17.55 -40.15 9.17
C GLY A 9 17.61 -38.95 8.24
N ILE A 10 17.22 -39.12 6.97
CA ILE A 10 17.16 -38.03 5.98
C ILE A 10 16.08 -36.99 6.38
N LEU A 11 14.89 -37.42 6.78
CA LEU A 11 13.81 -36.53 7.23
C LEU A 11 14.21 -35.71 8.47
N LEU A 12 14.85 -36.36 9.44
CA LEU A 12 15.39 -35.65 10.63
C LEU A 12 16.50 -34.68 10.25
N GLY A 13 17.42 -35.05 9.38
CA GLY A 13 18.48 -34.17 8.87
C GLY A 13 17.92 -32.97 8.12
N CYS A 14 16.95 -33.15 7.24
CA CYS A 14 16.27 -32.07 6.51
C CYS A 14 15.50 -31.14 7.45
N SER A 15 14.82 -31.66 8.48
CA SER A 15 14.09 -30.81 9.44
C SER A 15 15.02 -30.00 10.35
N ILE A 16 16.14 -30.55 10.76
CA ILE A 16 17.17 -29.84 11.53
C ILE A 16 17.82 -28.76 10.67
N LEU A 17 18.17 -29.09 9.43
CA LEU A 17 18.74 -28.12 8.47
C LEU A 17 17.75 -26.98 8.18
N ALA A 18 16.49 -27.31 7.95
CA ALA A 18 15.43 -26.32 7.74
C ALA A 18 15.25 -25.42 8.97
N TYR A 19 15.29 -25.98 10.19
CA TYR A 19 15.20 -25.22 11.43
C TYR A 19 16.42 -24.28 11.60
N ILE A 20 17.63 -24.74 11.32
CA ILE A 20 18.85 -23.92 11.41
C ILE A 20 18.84 -22.80 10.38
N LEU A 21 18.43 -23.12 9.14
CA LEU A 21 18.27 -22.13 8.09
C LEU A 21 17.20 -21.10 8.46
N PHE A 22 16.04 -21.54 8.94
CA PHE A 22 14.97 -20.65 9.39
C PHE A 22 15.43 -19.72 10.54
N LYS A 23 16.15 -20.24 11.52
CA LYS A 23 16.69 -19.46 12.65
C LYS A 23 17.75 -18.46 12.17
N ARG A 24 18.59 -18.83 11.21
CA ARG A 24 19.62 -17.96 10.64
C ARG A 24 19.02 -16.88 9.71
N PHE A 25 17.99 -17.23 8.93
CA PHE A 25 17.26 -16.29 8.09
C PHE A 25 16.33 -15.36 8.90
N SER A 26 15.79 -15.81 10.02
CA SER A 26 14.96 -15.00 10.91
C SER A 26 15.69 -13.81 11.55
N GLN A 27 17.01 -13.84 11.58
CA GLN A 27 17.87 -12.73 12.04
C GLN A 27 18.24 -11.75 10.92
N TRP A 28 17.84 -12.01 9.69
CA TRP A 28 18.11 -11.10 8.59
C TRP A 28 17.29 -9.82 8.76
N SER A 29 17.94 -8.69 8.63
CA SER A 29 17.36 -7.34 8.73
C SER A 29 16.06 -7.18 7.91
N PHE A 30 15.94 -7.89 6.81
CA PHE A 30 14.76 -7.91 5.94
C PHE A 30 13.55 -8.62 6.59
N VAL A 31 13.77 -9.77 7.21
CA VAL A 31 12.69 -10.54 7.91
C VAL A 31 12.19 -9.77 9.13
N GLN A 32 13.09 -9.11 9.86
CA GLN A 32 12.71 -8.25 10.98
C GLN A 32 11.92 -7.02 10.51
N LYS A 33 12.28 -6.41 9.36
CA LYS A 33 11.50 -5.34 8.75
C LYS A 33 10.10 -5.79 8.36
N ILE A 34 9.95 -6.94 7.70
CA ILE A 34 8.64 -7.49 7.36
C ILE A 34 7.81 -7.75 8.62
N LYS A 35 8.41 -8.37 9.63
CA LYS A 35 7.74 -8.64 10.91
C LYS A 35 7.28 -7.33 11.59
N SER A 36 8.11 -6.30 11.61
CA SER A 36 7.76 -4.99 12.19
C SER A 36 6.62 -4.32 11.42
N VAL A 37 6.58 -4.44 10.09
CA VAL A 37 5.47 -3.93 9.27
C VAL A 37 4.18 -4.67 9.59
N ILE A 38 4.19 -6.00 9.66
CA ILE A 38 3.00 -6.80 9.99
C ILE A 38 2.49 -6.47 11.40
N LEU A 39 3.39 -6.38 12.38
CA LEU A 39 3.02 -5.99 13.74
C LEU A 39 2.48 -4.55 13.79
N GLY A 40 3.08 -3.62 13.05
CA GLY A 40 2.60 -2.25 12.93
C GLY A 40 1.19 -2.16 12.32
N ILE A 41 0.88 -2.97 11.30
CA ILE A 41 -0.47 -3.07 10.73
C ILE A 41 -1.45 -3.61 11.79
N TRP A 42 -1.07 -4.64 12.53
CA TRP A 42 -1.89 -5.22 13.60
C TRP A 42 -2.19 -4.22 14.73
N ASP A 43 -1.17 -3.48 15.16
CA ASP A 43 -1.31 -2.45 16.18
C ASP A 43 -2.15 -1.26 15.66
N GLY A 44 -2.00 -0.91 14.38
CA GLY A 44 -2.85 0.06 13.69
C GLY A 44 -4.32 -0.36 13.69
N LEU A 45 -4.63 -1.61 13.34
CA LEU A 45 -5.99 -2.16 13.39
C LEU A 45 -6.57 -2.13 14.81
N LYS A 46 -5.77 -2.48 15.82
CA LYS A 46 -6.19 -2.37 17.22
C LYS A 46 -6.46 -0.93 17.65
N SER A 47 -5.73 0.04 17.13
CA SER A 47 -5.91 1.45 17.50
C SER A 47 -7.31 1.99 17.11
N VAL A 48 -7.89 1.47 16.01
CA VAL A 48 -9.24 1.82 15.56
C VAL A 48 -10.30 1.51 16.62
N THR A 49 -10.10 0.46 17.41
CA THR A 49 -11.06 0.10 18.48
C THR A 49 -11.09 1.12 19.64
N LYS A 50 -10.02 1.92 19.79
CA LYS A 50 -9.85 2.93 20.83
C LYS A 50 -10.36 4.32 20.43
N VAL A 51 -10.76 4.51 19.18
CA VAL A 51 -11.26 5.80 18.68
C VAL A 51 -12.62 6.11 19.33
N LYS A 52 -12.77 7.34 19.87
CA LYS A 52 -14.00 7.80 20.52
C LYS A 52 -15.21 7.75 19.59
N ASN A 53 -15.10 8.27 18.38
CA ASN A 53 -16.15 8.30 17.37
C ASN A 53 -15.80 7.37 16.18
N LYS A 54 -16.05 6.07 16.34
CA LYS A 54 -15.73 5.04 15.32
C LYS A 54 -16.44 5.30 14.00
N LEU A 55 -17.70 5.73 14.04
CA LEU A 55 -18.49 6.01 12.84
C LEU A 55 -17.89 7.16 12.02
N LEU A 56 -17.52 8.24 12.70
CA LEU A 56 -16.89 9.40 12.08
C LEU A 56 -15.51 9.03 11.48
N PHE A 57 -14.74 8.22 12.21
CA PHE A 57 -13.46 7.69 11.73
C PHE A 57 -13.63 6.87 10.46
N LEU A 58 -14.58 5.93 10.45
CA LEU A 58 -14.87 5.09 9.28
C LEU A 58 -15.36 5.92 8.10
N PHE A 59 -16.21 6.91 8.36
CA PHE A 59 -16.69 7.83 7.31
C PHE A 59 -15.53 8.59 6.66
N TYR A 60 -14.64 9.20 7.44
CA TYR A 60 -13.49 9.90 6.88
C TYR A 60 -12.51 8.94 6.17
N THR A 61 -12.28 7.75 6.70
CA THR A 61 -11.44 6.75 6.05
C THR A 61 -12.01 6.36 4.69
N PHE A 62 -13.31 6.07 4.62
CA PHE A 62 -13.97 5.76 3.36
C PHE A 62 -13.93 6.94 2.38
N LEU A 63 -14.17 8.15 2.87
CA LEU A 63 -14.11 9.37 2.05
C LEU A 63 -12.72 9.58 1.46
N ILE A 64 -11.67 9.40 2.25
CA ILE A 64 -10.28 9.52 1.78
C ILE A 64 -10.00 8.48 0.69
N ILE A 65 -10.33 7.20 0.93
CA ILE A 65 -10.14 6.12 -0.05
C ILE A 65 -10.91 6.43 -1.34
N ALA A 66 -12.15 6.89 -1.24
CA ALA A 66 -12.96 7.25 -2.38
C ALA A 66 -12.36 8.41 -3.18
N LEU A 67 -11.86 9.46 -2.51
CA LEU A 67 -11.22 10.60 -3.17
C LEU A 67 -9.94 10.19 -3.91
N TYR A 68 -9.08 9.37 -3.29
CA TYR A 68 -7.89 8.85 -3.96
C TYR A 68 -8.24 7.97 -5.16
N TYR A 69 -9.24 7.11 -5.00
CA TYR A 69 -9.73 6.28 -6.10
C TYR A 69 -10.26 7.14 -7.27
N PHE A 70 -11.08 8.14 -6.99
CA PHE A 70 -11.58 9.04 -8.03
C PHE A 70 -10.47 9.86 -8.66
N MET A 71 -9.49 10.31 -7.91
CA MET A 71 -8.31 11.00 -8.44
C MET A 71 -7.55 10.11 -9.43
N LEU A 72 -7.29 8.86 -9.06
CA LEU A 72 -6.69 7.89 -9.99
C LEU A 72 -7.58 7.68 -11.21
N TYR A 73 -8.88 7.50 -11.01
CA TYR A 73 -9.82 7.22 -12.09
C TYR A 73 -9.94 8.38 -13.10
N THR A 74 -9.80 9.63 -12.65
CA THR A 74 -9.78 10.78 -13.57
C THR A 74 -8.58 10.76 -14.52
N THR A 75 -7.46 10.14 -14.12
CA THR A 75 -6.30 10.01 -15.01
C THR A 75 -6.54 9.01 -16.16
N PHE A 76 -7.57 8.16 -16.07
CA PHE A 76 -7.93 7.25 -17.16
C PHE A 76 -8.38 7.97 -18.41
N TRP A 77 -9.02 9.13 -18.26
CA TRP A 77 -9.47 9.94 -19.38
C TRP A 77 -8.36 10.72 -20.09
N MET A 78 -7.15 10.68 -19.52
CA MET A 78 -5.98 11.34 -20.11
C MET A 78 -5.31 10.50 -21.19
N PHE A 79 -5.66 9.21 -21.29
CA PHE A 79 -5.03 8.28 -22.23
C PHE A 79 -6.11 7.45 -22.94
N ASP A 80 -6.04 7.38 -24.26
CA ASP A 80 -6.97 6.60 -25.08
C ASP A 80 -7.00 5.11 -24.72
N PHE A 81 -5.84 4.55 -24.32
CA PHE A 81 -5.72 3.14 -23.97
C PHE A 81 -6.32 2.77 -22.60
N THR A 82 -6.76 3.74 -21.81
CA THR A 82 -7.42 3.53 -20.50
C THR A 82 -8.86 4.04 -20.49
N SER A 83 -9.29 4.80 -21.48
CA SER A 83 -10.62 5.44 -21.53
C SER A 83 -11.78 4.44 -21.43
N ASP A 84 -11.60 3.23 -21.99
CA ASP A 84 -12.60 2.17 -21.99
C ASP A 84 -12.55 1.25 -20.76
N LEU A 85 -11.59 1.47 -19.83
CA LEU A 85 -11.49 0.67 -18.64
C LEU A 85 -12.66 0.94 -17.69
N SER A 86 -13.27 -0.15 -17.20
CA SER A 86 -14.38 -0.09 -16.26
C SER A 86 -13.96 0.45 -14.89
N LEU A 87 -14.93 0.93 -14.11
CA LEU A 87 -14.71 1.29 -12.70
C LEU A 87 -14.08 0.16 -11.89
N SER A 88 -14.48 -1.09 -12.15
CA SER A 88 -13.90 -2.26 -11.47
C SER A 88 -12.42 -2.47 -11.81
N ALA A 89 -12.02 -2.24 -13.06
CA ALA A 89 -10.62 -2.27 -13.47
C ALA A 89 -9.83 -1.17 -12.75
N GLY A 90 -10.41 0.04 -12.66
CA GLY A 90 -9.83 1.13 -11.89
C GLY A 90 -9.63 0.78 -10.42
N ALA A 91 -10.59 0.10 -9.79
CA ALA A 91 -10.47 -0.34 -8.41
C ALA A 91 -9.33 -1.35 -8.21
N VAL A 92 -9.17 -2.29 -9.13
CA VAL A 92 -8.04 -3.24 -9.09
C VAL A 92 -6.71 -2.50 -9.21
N ILE A 93 -6.58 -1.60 -10.19
CA ILE A 93 -5.36 -0.81 -10.40
C ILE A 93 -5.05 0.04 -9.16
N TYR A 94 -6.07 0.67 -8.56
CA TYR A 94 -5.94 1.43 -7.31
C TYR A 94 -5.41 0.58 -6.15
N VAL A 95 -5.99 -0.61 -5.93
CA VAL A 95 -5.55 -1.52 -4.86
C VAL A 95 -4.11 -1.95 -5.06
N PHE A 96 -3.71 -2.28 -6.28
CA PHE A 96 -2.31 -2.64 -6.57
C PHE A 96 -1.36 -1.47 -6.31
N GLY A 97 -1.70 -0.25 -6.76
CA GLY A 97 -0.93 0.95 -6.46
C GLY A 97 -0.79 1.18 -4.95
N ALA A 98 -1.90 1.07 -4.21
CA ALA A 98 -1.90 1.20 -2.75
C ALA A 98 -1.02 0.13 -2.06
N LEU A 99 -1.00 -1.11 -2.56
CA LEU A 99 -0.07 -2.15 -2.09
C LEU A 99 1.39 -1.77 -2.35
N GLY A 100 1.68 -1.11 -3.48
CA GLY A 100 3.00 -0.57 -3.77
C GLY A 100 3.45 0.48 -2.77
N MET A 101 2.53 1.31 -2.26
CA MET A 101 2.81 2.34 -1.26
C MET A 101 3.10 1.78 0.14
N ILE A 102 2.70 0.52 0.44
CA ILE A 102 3.00 -0.13 1.73
C ILE A 102 4.49 -0.48 1.85
N VAL A 103 5.17 -0.66 0.73
CA VAL A 103 6.61 -0.97 0.74
C VAL A 103 7.37 0.22 1.36
N PRO A 104 8.29 0.00 2.32
CA PRO A 104 8.98 1.08 3.04
C PRO A 104 10.07 1.73 2.17
N VAL A 105 9.66 2.35 1.08
CA VAL A 105 10.46 3.22 0.22
C VAL A 105 9.90 4.64 0.27
N GLN A 106 10.76 5.62 0.14
CA GLN A 106 10.35 7.01 0.27
C GLN A 106 9.36 7.40 -0.84
N GLY A 107 8.15 7.78 -0.42
CA GLY A 107 7.08 8.19 -1.35
C GLY A 107 6.54 7.09 -2.25
N GLY A 108 6.86 5.81 -2.04
CA GLY A 108 6.40 4.73 -2.92
C GLY A 108 7.08 4.71 -4.29
N ILE A 109 8.13 5.54 -4.51
CA ILE A 109 8.80 5.67 -5.82
C ILE A 109 9.35 4.31 -6.27
N GLY A 110 8.99 3.90 -7.47
CA GLY A 110 9.35 2.63 -8.08
C GLY A 110 8.40 1.48 -7.71
N THR A 111 7.95 1.39 -6.46
CA THR A 111 7.05 0.30 -6.01
C THR A 111 5.60 0.55 -6.40
N TYR A 112 5.13 1.79 -6.33
CA TYR A 112 3.82 2.18 -6.84
C TYR A 112 3.73 1.93 -8.35
N GLU A 113 4.73 2.41 -9.12
CA GLU A 113 4.76 2.25 -10.57
C GLU A 113 4.81 0.77 -10.94
N PHE A 114 5.66 -0.01 -10.28
CA PHE A 114 5.77 -1.45 -10.53
C PHE A 114 4.43 -2.17 -10.34
N MET A 115 3.76 -1.93 -9.21
CA MET A 115 2.49 -2.56 -8.89
C MET A 115 1.35 -2.09 -9.82
N THR A 116 1.33 -0.81 -10.17
CA THR A 116 0.37 -0.23 -11.12
C THR A 116 0.55 -0.81 -12.51
N ILE A 117 1.80 -0.92 -13.00
CA ILE A 117 2.12 -1.56 -14.29
C ILE A 117 1.66 -3.03 -14.28
N LEU A 118 1.93 -3.76 -13.19
CA LEU A 118 1.51 -5.15 -13.06
C LEU A 118 0.00 -5.30 -13.18
N ALA A 119 -0.77 -4.44 -12.50
CA ALA A 119 -2.23 -4.44 -12.56
C ALA A 119 -2.75 -4.11 -13.97
N MET A 120 -2.21 -3.09 -14.62
CA MET A 120 -2.64 -2.68 -15.96
C MET A 120 -2.35 -3.75 -17.02
N ARG A 121 -1.28 -4.52 -16.85
CA ARG A 121 -0.98 -5.65 -17.73
C ARG A 121 -2.03 -6.77 -17.66
N LEU A 122 -2.73 -6.93 -16.55
CA LEU A 122 -3.86 -7.88 -16.43
C LEU A 122 -5.00 -7.52 -17.39
N TYR A 123 -5.10 -6.25 -17.77
CA TYR A 123 -6.08 -5.72 -18.73
C TYR A 123 -5.54 -5.59 -20.15
N GLY A 124 -4.39 -6.22 -20.45
CA GLY A 124 -3.81 -6.25 -21.80
C GLY A 124 -3.04 -4.97 -22.21
N ILE A 125 -2.85 -4.03 -21.29
CA ILE A 125 -2.12 -2.78 -21.58
C ILE A 125 -0.61 -3.08 -21.64
N THR A 126 0.05 -2.55 -22.67
CA THR A 126 1.50 -2.76 -22.86
C THR A 126 2.30 -2.14 -21.71
N THR A 127 3.47 -2.69 -21.40
CA THR A 127 4.33 -2.20 -20.30
C THR A 127 4.72 -0.72 -20.48
N ILE A 128 4.94 -0.26 -21.72
CA ILE A 128 5.30 1.13 -22.01
C ILE A 128 4.13 2.06 -21.69
N CYS A 129 2.93 1.77 -22.16
CA CYS A 129 1.72 2.55 -21.88
C CYS A 129 1.40 2.54 -20.38
N ALA A 130 1.45 1.36 -19.75
CA ALA A 130 1.22 1.23 -18.31
C ALA A 130 2.25 2.02 -17.48
N GLY A 131 3.51 2.05 -17.91
CA GLY A 131 4.55 2.85 -17.28
C GLY A 131 4.29 4.35 -17.37
N SER A 132 3.90 4.84 -18.54
CA SER A 132 3.54 6.26 -18.73
C SER A 132 2.36 6.67 -17.83
N PHE A 133 1.33 5.83 -17.77
CA PHE A 133 0.20 6.04 -16.87
C PHE A 133 0.61 6.04 -15.39
N ALA A 134 1.40 5.03 -14.97
CA ALA A 134 1.81 4.89 -13.58
C ALA A 134 2.63 6.09 -13.09
N ILE A 135 3.57 6.56 -13.91
CA ILE A 135 4.39 7.74 -13.57
C ILE A 135 3.51 8.99 -13.48
N LEU A 136 2.62 9.21 -14.46
CA LEU A 136 1.80 10.41 -14.47
C LEU A 136 0.78 10.42 -13.32
N SER A 137 0.10 9.29 -13.08
CA SER A 137 -0.86 9.17 -11.97
C SER A 137 -0.20 9.40 -10.60
N HIS A 138 0.98 8.85 -10.40
CA HIS A 138 1.74 9.05 -9.16
C HIS A 138 2.20 10.50 -9.00
N LEU A 139 2.68 11.13 -10.07
CA LEU A 139 3.07 12.54 -10.07
C LEU A 139 1.89 13.46 -9.71
N ILE A 140 0.72 13.22 -10.31
CA ILE A 140 -0.50 13.96 -10.00
C ILE A 140 -0.86 13.79 -8.51
N GLU A 141 -0.79 12.58 -7.98
CA GLU A 141 -1.06 12.29 -6.57
C GLU A 141 -0.11 13.09 -5.66
N ILE A 142 1.18 13.09 -5.95
CA ILE A 142 2.18 13.85 -5.18
C ILE A 142 1.88 15.35 -5.23
N ILE A 143 1.60 15.90 -6.42
CA ILE A 143 1.31 17.34 -6.59
C ILE A 143 0.07 17.73 -5.80
N VAL A 144 -1.03 16.97 -5.94
CA VAL A 144 -2.28 17.24 -5.22
C VAL A 144 -2.06 17.19 -3.71
N ASN A 145 -1.36 16.17 -3.21
CA ASN A 145 -1.05 16.04 -1.78
C ASN A 145 -0.19 17.19 -1.28
N CYS A 146 0.80 17.64 -2.05
CA CYS A 146 1.62 18.80 -1.71
C CYS A 146 0.80 20.09 -1.64
N VAL A 147 -0.04 20.34 -2.63
CA VAL A 147 -0.91 21.54 -2.68
C VAL A 147 -1.89 21.55 -1.52
N VAL A 148 -2.63 20.43 -1.32
CA VAL A 148 -3.61 20.32 -0.23
C VAL A 148 -2.91 20.42 1.13
N GLY A 149 -1.78 19.73 1.30
CA GLY A 149 -1.00 19.78 2.53
C GLY A 149 -0.48 21.19 2.84
N PHE A 150 -0.02 21.93 1.82
CA PHE A 150 0.41 23.32 1.98
C PHE A 150 -0.75 24.24 2.39
N VAL A 151 -1.90 24.12 1.73
CA VAL A 151 -3.12 24.87 2.09
C VAL A 151 -3.54 24.56 3.53
N CYS A 152 -3.58 23.29 3.90
CA CYS A 152 -3.92 22.88 5.28
C CYS A 152 -2.91 23.45 6.29
N PHE A 153 -1.62 23.45 5.96
CA PHE A 153 -0.57 24.03 6.82
C PHE A 153 -0.79 25.52 7.10
N LEU A 154 -1.23 26.28 6.09
CA LEU A 154 -1.53 27.72 6.24
C LEU A 154 -2.80 27.98 7.04
N ILE A 155 -3.82 27.14 6.88
CA ILE A 155 -5.14 27.33 7.52
C ILE A 155 -5.14 26.84 8.99
N LEU A 156 -4.40 25.80 9.30
CA LEU A 156 -4.42 25.16 10.64
C LEU A 156 -4.10 26.12 11.81
N PRO A 157 -3.11 27.02 11.73
CA PRO A 157 -2.84 28.01 12.79
C PRO A 157 -3.98 28.99 13.00
N LEU A 158 -4.67 29.38 11.92
CA LEU A 158 -5.80 30.32 11.99
C LEU A 158 -6.98 29.72 12.76
N ILE A 159 -7.31 28.46 12.48
CA ILE A 159 -8.40 27.74 13.15
C ILE A 159 -8.06 27.46 14.62
N ASN A 160 -6.82 27.10 14.94
CA ASN A 160 -6.42 26.81 16.32
C ASN A 160 -6.36 28.07 17.19
N LYS A 161 -5.99 29.21 16.64
CA LYS A 161 -5.99 30.49 17.37
C LYS A 161 -7.39 30.92 17.81
N GLU A 162 -8.42 30.63 17.02
CA GLU A 162 -9.81 30.88 17.42
C GLU A 162 -10.27 29.97 18.57
N ARG A 163 -9.78 28.75 18.66
CA ARG A 163 -10.10 27.82 19.75
C ARG A 163 -9.47 28.22 21.10
N GLU A 164 -8.23 28.74 21.08
CA GLU A 164 -7.58 29.24 22.30
C GLU A 164 -8.28 30.48 22.89
N ASN A 165 -8.83 31.36 22.04
CA ASN A 165 -9.55 32.55 22.48
C ASN A 165 -10.97 32.24 22.99
N THR A 166 -11.47 31.02 22.88
CA THR A 166 -12.83 30.61 23.25
C THR A 166 -12.86 29.73 24.51
N GLN A 167 -11.70 29.40 25.08
CA GLN A 167 -11.52 28.67 26.35
C GLN A 167 -11.06 29.62 27.45
#